data_0a1d56ada2df6ea016c7bf425d695fe2
#
_entry.id   0a1d56ada2df6ea016c7bf425d695fe2
#
_cell.length_a   1.000
_cell.length_b   1.000
_cell.length_c   1.000
_cell.angle_alpha   90.00
_cell.angle_beta   90.00
_cell.angle_gamma   90.00
#
_symmetry.space_group_name_H-M   'P 1'
#
loop_
_entity.id
_entity.type
_entity.pdbx_description
1 polymer ?
#
loop_
_entity_poly.entity_id
_entity_poly.type
_entity_poly.pdbx_seq_one_letter_code
_entity_poly.pdbx_strand_id
1 'polypeptide(L)'
;MKLENDIAQHLEQGEFLALATIIDRSGSAPRHAGAQMLVTRDLSVIGTIGGGQVESDVLAACLPVRKGGTARLMHFDMTGFTPDADMICGGIVDILVERITPEQLPFFRQAAACRSRAAFGVWLVDITDPASPQRSFHTDASALPAPVLAQVRSNSAACIDLDGRRVYVEPLIHQGVVVLCGGGHVSLATGRLAHEVGFEVIAVDDREEYASPTR
;
A
#
# COMPACT_ATOMS: atom_id res chain seq x y z
N MET A 1 -3.40 1.84 -5.78
CA MET A 1 -3.25 3.24 -5.35
C MET A 1 -2.42 3.24 -4.10
N LYS A 2 -1.42 4.08 -4.00
CA LYS A 2 -0.54 4.21 -2.84
C LYS A 2 -0.72 5.59 -2.24
N LEU A 3 -0.80 5.66 -0.94
CA LEU A 3 -1.33 6.80 -0.20
C LEU A 3 -0.25 7.72 0.40
N GLU A 4 1.04 7.50 0.11
CA GLU A 4 2.14 8.24 0.75
C GLU A 4 2.02 9.76 0.55
N ASN A 5 1.62 10.22 -0.66
CA ASN A 5 1.44 11.63 -0.94
C ASN A 5 0.21 12.20 -0.21
N ASP A 6 -0.91 11.48 -0.23
CA ASP A 6 -2.14 11.90 0.46
C ASP A 6 -1.90 12.00 1.96
N ILE A 7 -1.25 10.98 2.56
CA ILE A 7 -0.88 10.99 3.97
C ILE A 7 0.04 12.16 4.29
N ALA A 8 1.10 12.38 3.51
CA ALA A 8 2.03 13.48 3.75
C ALA A 8 1.32 14.82 3.70
N GLN A 9 0.42 15.05 2.74
CA GLN A 9 -0.33 16.30 2.60
C GLN A 9 -1.22 16.58 3.83
N HIS A 10 -1.92 15.59 4.35
CA HIS A 10 -2.76 15.75 5.54
C HIS A 10 -1.91 15.96 6.81
N LEU A 11 -0.79 15.24 6.94
CA LEU A 11 0.13 15.42 8.08
C LEU A 11 0.80 16.80 8.09
N GLU A 12 1.06 17.42 6.92
CA GLU A 12 1.55 18.80 6.81
C GLU A 12 0.56 19.84 7.39
N GLN A 13 -0.72 19.50 7.36
CA GLN A 13 -1.79 20.31 7.96
C GLN A 13 -1.99 20.02 9.47
N GLY A 14 -1.12 19.18 10.06
CA GLY A 14 -1.19 18.79 11.47
C GLY A 14 -2.32 17.81 11.79
N GLU A 15 -2.83 17.09 10.78
CA GLU A 15 -3.93 16.16 10.98
C GLU A 15 -3.45 14.84 11.59
N PHE A 16 -4.34 14.23 12.38
CA PHE A 16 -4.21 12.85 12.85
C PHE A 16 -5.11 11.97 11.98
N LEU A 17 -4.54 10.90 11.46
CA LEU A 17 -5.20 10.01 10.50
C LEU A 17 -5.35 8.62 11.09
N ALA A 18 -6.24 7.79 10.52
CA ALA A 18 -6.21 6.35 10.72
C ALA A 18 -5.88 5.68 9.39
N LEU A 19 -4.92 4.77 9.42
CA LEU A 19 -4.52 3.95 8.29
C LEU A 19 -4.89 2.49 8.56
N ALA A 20 -5.72 1.92 7.70
CA ALA A 20 -5.98 0.50 7.65
C ALA A 20 -5.15 -0.13 6.53
N THR A 21 -4.40 -1.19 6.84
CA THR A 21 -3.55 -1.89 5.88
C THR A 21 -3.82 -3.39 5.95
N ILE A 22 -4.09 -4.04 4.82
CA ILE A 22 -4.07 -5.51 4.75
C ILE A 22 -2.62 -5.94 4.88
N ILE A 23 -2.29 -6.60 6.00
CA ILE A 23 -0.91 -7.02 6.31
C ILE A 23 -0.66 -8.50 6.02
N ASP A 24 -1.71 -9.30 5.98
CA ASP A 24 -1.63 -10.72 5.64
C ASP A 24 -2.91 -11.20 4.99
N ARG A 25 -2.81 -12.25 4.17
CA ARG A 25 -3.97 -12.88 3.53
C ARG A 25 -3.72 -14.33 3.17
N SER A 26 -4.78 -15.12 3.18
CA SER A 26 -4.77 -16.47 2.61
C SER A 26 -6.03 -16.74 1.78
N GLY A 27 -5.97 -17.68 0.86
CA GLY A 27 -7.09 -18.01 0.00
C GLY A 27 -7.46 -16.90 -0.99
N SER A 28 -8.73 -16.88 -1.41
CA SER A 28 -9.28 -15.93 -2.38
C SER A 28 -9.76 -14.65 -1.66
N ALA A 29 -8.84 -13.73 -1.39
CA ALA A 29 -9.16 -12.43 -0.78
C ALA A 29 -9.37 -11.35 -1.85
N PRO A 30 -10.26 -10.35 -1.63
CA PRO A 30 -10.60 -9.32 -2.62
C PRO A 30 -9.45 -8.39 -2.96
N ARG A 31 -8.47 -8.24 -2.06
CA ARG A 31 -7.27 -7.40 -2.25
C ARG A 31 -6.02 -8.12 -1.75
N HIS A 32 -4.87 -7.70 -2.28
CA HIS A 32 -3.55 -8.19 -1.85
C HIS A 32 -3.09 -7.51 -0.57
N ALA A 33 -2.15 -8.15 0.15
CA ALA A 33 -1.40 -7.48 1.21
C ALA A 33 -0.75 -6.18 0.65
N GLY A 34 -0.75 -5.13 1.46
CA GLY A 34 -0.36 -3.78 1.04
C GLY A 34 -1.52 -2.93 0.47
N ALA A 35 -2.75 -3.44 0.38
CA ALA A 35 -3.92 -2.60 0.13
C ALA A 35 -4.23 -1.76 1.37
N GLN A 36 -4.55 -0.48 1.14
CA GLN A 36 -4.67 0.51 2.20
C GLN A 36 -5.94 1.35 2.06
N MET A 37 -6.49 1.75 3.20
CA MET A 37 -7.58 2.70 3.34
C MET A 37 -7.21 3.73 4.40
N LEU A 38 -7.26 5.00 4.03
CA LEU A 38 -6.96 6.15 4.90
C LEU A 38 -8.26 6.83 5.32
N VAL A 39 -8.38 7.15 6.60
CA VAL A 39 -9.49 7.92 7.16
C VAL A 39 -8.95 9.25 7.68
N THR A 40 -9.39 10.35 7.10
CA THR A 40 -8.94 11.70 7.37
C THR A 40 -9.72 12.36 8.52
N ARG A 41 -9.36 13.60 8.86
CA ARG A 41 -9.99 14.37 9.93
C ARG A 41 -11.47 14.64 9.68
N ASP A 42 -11.84 14.96 8.46
CA ASP A 42 -13.22 15.23 8.01
C ASP A 42 -14.02 13.96 7.70
N LEU A 43 -13.44 12.79 8.02
CA LEU A 43 -14.00 11.45 7.77
C LEU A 43 -14.06 11.05 6.30
N SER A 44 -13.34 11.75 5.43
CA SER A 44 -13.15 11.28 4.07
C SER A 44 -12.35 9.97 4.06
N VAL A 45 -12.69 9.08 3.14
CA VAL A 45 -12.02 7.79 2.93
C VAL A 45 -11.26 7.83 1.63
N ILE A 46 -9.95 7.57 1.67
CA ILE A 46 -9.07 7.50 0.51
C ILE A 46 -8.51 6.08 0.40
N GLY A 47 -8.63 5.45 -0.76
CA GLY A 47 -8.24 4.06 -0.95
C GLY A 47 -9.33 3.06 -0.56
N THR A 48 -8.99 1.78 -0.57
CA THR A 48 -9.93 0.70 -0.24
C THR A 48 -9.18 -0.58 0.14
N ILE A 49 -9.77 -1.34 1.03
CA ILE A 49 -9.31 -2.67 1.45
C ILE A 49 -10.19 -3.80 0.88
N GLY A 50 -11.15 -3.48 -0.01
CA GLY A 50 -11.93 -4.49 -0.72
C GLY A 50 -13.43 -4.27 -0.73
N GLY A 51 -13.94 -3.31 0.05
CA GLY A 51 -15.37 -2.98 0.11
C GLY A 51 -16.18 -3.89 1.04
N GLY A 52 -17.51 -3.77 0.96
CA GLY A 52 -18.45 -4.59 1.71
C GLY A 52 -18.41 -4.42 3.22
N GLN A 53 -18.88 -5.45 3.95
CA GLN A 53 -18.97 -5.43 5.42
C GLN A 53 -17.61 -5.28 6.08
N VAL A 54 -16.56 -5.94 5.56
CA VAL A 54 -15.19 -5.82 6.09
C VAL A 54 -14.72 -4.37 6.12
N GLU A 55 -14.93 -3.62 5.03
CA GLU A 55 -14.54 -2.21 4.96
C GLU A 55 -15.36 -1.35 5.92
N SER A 56 -16.64 -1.63 6.08
CA SER A 56 -17.52 -0.96 7.05
C SER A 56 -17.06 -1.17 8.50
N ASP A 57 -16.73 -2.40 8.86
CA ASP A 57 -16.25 -2.75 10.21
C ASP A 57 -14.89 -2.10 10.51
N VAL A 58 -13.99 -2.11 9.53
CA VAL A 58 -12.68 -1.47 9.64
C VAL A 58 -12.81 0.04 9.72
N LEU A 59 -13.73 0.66 8.95
CA LEU A 59 -14.01 2.09 9.06
C LEU A 59 -14.51 2.46 10.47
N ALA A 60 -15.40 1.66 11.03
CA ALA A 60 -15.86 1.85 12.42
C ALA A 60 -14.70 1.75 13.42
N ALA A 61 -13.72 0.86 13.20
CA ALA A 61 -12.52 0.75 14.03
C ALA A 61 -11.55 1.93 13.84
N CYS A 62 -11.46 2.50 12.64
CA CYS A 62 -10.62 3.66 12.35
C CYS A 62 -11.01 4.90 13.18
N LEU A 63 -12.29 5.12 13.45
CA LEU A 63 -12.77 6.32 14.13
C LEU A 63 -12.18 6.52 15.53
N PRO A 64 -12.22 5.54 16.46
CA PRO A 64 -11.60 5.68 17.77
C PRO A 64 -10.07 5.69 17.70
N VAL A 65 -9.45 4.88 16.81
CA VAL A 65 -7.99 4.82 16.65
C VAL A 65 -7.44 6.18 16.23
N ARG A 66 -8.05 6.85 15.25
CA ARG A 66 -7.66 8.19 14.82
C ARG A 66 -7.69 9.22 15.97
N LYS A 67 -8.66 9.12 16.88
CA LYS A 67 -8.83 10.02 18.03
C LYS A 67 -7.87 9.74 19.21
N GLY A 68 -6.96 8.80 19.07
CA GLY A 68 -5.97 8.46 20.10
C GLY A 68 -6.22 7.13 20.81
N GLY A 69 -7.18 6.32 20.32
CA GLY A 69 -7.32 4.93 20.73
C GLY A 69 -6.13 4.07 20.30
N THR A 70 -5.97 2.90 20.91
CA THR A 70 -4.94 1.91 20.59
C THR A 70 -5.15 1.36 19.18
N ALA A 71 -4.06 1.03 18.49
CA ALA A 71 -4.10 0.32 17.23
C ALA A 71 -4.79 -1.04 17.38
N ARG A 72 -5.31 -1.58 16.29
CA ARG A 72 -6.07 -2.84 16.28
C ARG A 72 -5.60 -3.73 15.14
N LEU A 73 -5.37 -4.99 15.45
CA LEU A 73 -5.27 -6.04 14.46
C LEU A 73 -6.62 -6.74 14.35
N MET A 74 -7.24 -6.67 13.18
CA MET A 74 -8.55 -7.25 12.90
C MET A 74 -8.38 -8.45 11.97
N HIS A 75 -9.00 -9.56 12.36
CA HIS A 75 -8.96 -10.82 11.62
C HIS A 75 -10.34 -11.10 11.03
N PHE A 76 -10.41 -11.33 9.72
CA PHE A 76 -11.64 -11.66 9.01
C PHE A 76 -11.48 -13.00 8.30
N ASP A 77 -12.29 -13.97 8.71
CA ASP A 77 -12.43 -15.26 8.04
C ASP A 77 -13.69 -15.24 7.16
N MET A 78 -13.48 -15.21 5.85
CA MET A 78 -14.55 -15.18 4.84
C MET A 78 -14.69 -16.55 4.15
N THR A 79 -14.17 -17.63 4.74
CA THR A 79 -14.22 -18.98 4.17
C THR A 79 -15.55 -19.68 4.40
N GLY A 80 -16.33 -19.22 5.40
CA GLY A 80 -17.62 -19.79 5.77
C GLY A 80 -18.75 -19.29 4.87
N PHE A 81 -19.55 -20.21 4.33
CA PHE A 81 -20.83 -19.88 3.68
C PHE A 81 -21.89 -19.63 4.77
N THR A 82 -22.21 -18.36 5.04
CA THR A 82 -23.41 -18.02 5.79
C THR A 82 -24.41 -17.37 4.83
N PRO A 83 -25.70 -17.76 4.86
CA PRO A 83 -26.70 -17.22 3.92
C PRO A 83 -26.85 -15.69 3.94
N ASP A 84 -26.42 -15.05 5.03
CA ASP A 84 -26.50 -13.60 5.25
C ASP A 84 -25.15 -12.88 5.04
N ALA A 85 -24.11 -13.59 4.58
CA ALA A 85 -22.80 -12.96 4.31
C ALA A 85 -22.80 -12.29 2.94
N ASP A 86 -22.76 -10.96 2.92
CA ASP A 86 -22.63 -10.15 1.69
C ASP A 86 -21.30 -10.37 0.95
N MET A 87 -20.37 -11.18 1.49
CA MET A 87 -19.05 -11.45 0.89
C MET A 87 -18.69 -12.94 0.96
N ILE A 88 -18.73 -13.60 -0.19
CA ILE A 88 -18.27 -14.98 -0.40
C ILE A 88 -16.95 -14.96 -1.17
N CYS A 89 -15.91 -14.43 -0.55
CA CYS A 89 -14.58 -14.39 -1.20
C CYS A 89 -13.70 -15.60 -0.91
N GLY A 90 -14.03 -16.41 0.11
CA GLY A 90 -13.35 -17.67 0.44
C GLY A 90 -11.93 -17.53 0.97
N GLY A 91 -11.54 -16.35 1.48
CA GLY A 91 -10.22 -16.07 2.02
C GLY A 91 -10.23 -15.55 3.44
N ILE A 92 -9.04 -15.46 4.03
CA ILE A 92 -8.79 -14.86 5.34
C ILE A 92 -7.93 -13.60 5.13
N VAL A 93 -8.19 -12.54 5.87
CA VAL A 93 -7.37 -11.32 5.86
C VAL A 93 -7.11 -10.81 7.27
N ASP A 94 -5.87 -10.39 7.51
CA ASP A 94 -5.47 -9.64 8.70
C ASP A 94 -5.31 -8.16 8.30
N ILE A 95 -5.98 -7.27 9.03
CA ILE A 95 -5.97 -5.83 8.76
C ILE A 95 -5.47 -5.11 10.01
N LEU A 96 -4.36 -4.40 9.86
CA LEU A 96 -3.85 -3.49 10.89
C LEU A 96 -4.50 -2.12 10.73
N VAL A 97 -5.13 -1.63 11.80
CA VAL A 97 -5.65 -0.28 11.91
C VAL A 97 -4.79 0.49 12.89
N GLU A 98 -4.07 1.49 12.41
CA GLU A 98 -3.14 2.28 13.22
C GLU A 98 -3.40 3.78 13.08
N ARG A 99 -3.00 4.53 14.12
CA ARG A 99 -3.01 5.99 14.09
C ARG A 99 -1.73 6.49 13.43
N ILE A 100 -1.88 7.39 12.46
CA ILE A 100 -0.77 8.10 11.83
C ILE A 100 -0.77 9.54 12.35
N THR A 101 0.40 9.99 12.80
CA THR A 101 0.57 11.26 13.47
C THR A 101 1.54 12.19 12.73
N PRO A 102 1.50 13.51 12.94
CA PRO A 102 2.40 14.45 12.28
C PRO A 102 3.89 14.16 12.47
N GLU A 103 4.29 13.49 13.54
CA GLU A 103 5.68 13.08 13.79
C GLU A 103 6.20 12.09 12.75
N GLN A 104 5.31 11.37 12.06
CA GLN A 104 5.65 10.40 11.02
C GLN A 104 5.77 11.04 9.63
N LEU A 105 5.46 12.34 9.47
CA LEU A 105 5.56 13.07 8.20
C LEU A 105 6.89 12.87 7.46
N PRO A 106 8.07 12.90 8.12
CA PRO A 106 9.34 12.70 7.41
C PRO A 106 9.42 11.36 6.68
N PHE A 107 8.89 10.27 7.26
CA PHE A 107 8.89 8.95 6.65
C PHE A 107 8.00 8.90 5.41
N PHE A 108 6.81 9.49 5.47
CA PHE A 108 5.88 9.50 4.32
C PHE A 108 6.40 10.39 3.18
N ARG A 109 7.01 11.53 3.48
CA ARG A 109 7.71 12.36 2.47
C ARG A 109 8.85 11.61 1.80
N GLN A 110 9.65 10.88 2.58
CA GLN A 110 10.75 10.09 2.04
C GLN A 110 10.23 8.95 1.17
N ALA A 111 9.18 8.24 1.58
CA ALA A 111 8.56 7.19 0.80
C ALA A 111 7.97 7.73 -0.52
N ALA A 112 7.27 8.85 -0.49
CA ALA A 112 6.75 9.52 -1.67
C ALA A 112 7.87 9.93 -2.64
N ALA A 113 8.98 10.49 -2.12
CA ALA A 113 10.14 10.86 -2.92
C ALA A 113 10.86 9.63 -3.52
N CYS A 114 10.97 8.53 -2.79
CA CYS A 114 11.51 7.28 -3.34
C CYS A 114 10.61 6.73 -4.44
N ARG A 115 9.30 6.75 -4.25
CA ARG A 115 8.34 6.29 -5.24
C ARG A 115 8.42 7.11 -6.54
N SER A 116 8.48 8.43 -6.45
CA SER A 116 8.56 9.31 -7.64
C SER A 116 9.84 9.15 -8.44
N ARG A 117 10.91 8.65 -7.81
CA ARG A 117 12.24 8.45 -8.45
C ARG A 117 12.52 6.98 -8.78
N ALA A 118 11.55 6.09 -8.61
CA ALA A 118 11.74 4.64 -8.68
C ALA A 118 12.94 4.14 -7.83
N ALA A 119 13.18 4.80 -6.69
CA ALA A 119 14.27 4.46 -5.78
C ALA A 119 13.86 3.37 -4.80
N PHE A 120 14.84 2.62 -4.31
CA PHE A 120 14.63 1.63 -3.28
C PHE A 120 13.96 2.24 -2.03
N GLY A 121 12.99 1.52 -1.49
CA GLY A 121 12.34 1.84 -0.23
C GLY A 121 11.56 0.65 0.30
N VAL A 122 11.50 0.52 1.62
CA VAL A 122 10.71 -0.50 2.29
C VAL A 122 10.12 0.04 3.58
N TRP A 123 8.84 -0.23 3.80
CA TRP A 123 8.19 -0.06 5.08
C TRP A 123 8.37 -1.30 5.93
N LEU A 124 8.75 -1.09 7.19
CA LEU A 124 8.72 -2.11 8.23
C LEU A 124 7.75 -1.65 9.31
N VAL A 125 6.84 -2.55 9.71
CA VAL A 125 5.94 -2.32 10.83
C VAL A 125 6.08 -3.48 11.79
N ASP A 126 6.72 -3.26 12.92
CA ASP A 126 6.75 -4.25 14.01
C ASP A 126 5.37 -4.29 14.66
N ILE A 127 4.73 -5.43 14.58
CA ILE A 127 3.39 -5.72 15.11
C ILE A 127 3.43 -6.83 16.17
N THR A 128 4.58 -7.01 16.81
CA THR A 128 4.73 -7.95 17.94
C THR A 128 3.76 -7.60 19.04
N ASP A 129 3.59 -6.30 19.32
CA ASP A 129 2.44 -5.76 20.05
C ASP A 129 1.52 -5.01 19.07
N PRO A 130 0.40 -5.64 18.65
CA PRO A 130 -0.52 -5.00 17.71
C PRO A 130 -1.22 -3.73 18.23
N ALA A 131 -1.24 -3.53 19.54
CA ALA A 131 -1.82 -2.33 20.15
C ALA A 131 -0.89 -1.11 20.05
N SER A 132 0.40 -1.35 19.83
CA SER A 132 1.44 -0.31 19.73
C SER A 132 2.43 -0.61 18.57
N PRO A 133 1.97 -0.65 17.31
CA PRO A 133 2.82 -0.96 16.17
C PRO A 133 3.92 0.09 16.00
N GLN A 134 5.12 -0.36 15.61
CA GLN A 134 6.26 0.53 15.37
C GLN A 134 6.57 0.55 13.87
N ARG A 135 6.25 1.67 13.23
CA ARG A 135 6.45 1.88 11.79
C ARG A 135 7.76 2.62 11.52
N SER A 136 8.53 2.12 10.56
CA SER A 136 9.75 2.76 10.06
C SER A 136 9.86 2.63 8.55
N PHE A 137 10.61 3.53 7.92
CA PHE A 137 10.89 3.51 6.50
C PHE A 137 12.39 3.49 6.24
N HIS A 138 12.84 2.62 5.35
CA HIS A 138 14.24 2.38 5.05
C HIS A 138 14.53 2.55 3.57
N THR A 139 15.64 3.22 3.24
CA THR A 139 16.09 3.49 1.86
C THR A 139 17.45 2.85 1.56
N ASP A 140 18.08 2.23 2.54
CA ASP A 140 19.35 1.52 2.40
C ASP A 140 19.14 0.02 2.60
N ALA A 141 19.26 -0.73 1.52
CA ALA A 141 19.15 -2.19 1.55
C ALA A 141 20.28 -2.86 2.35
N SER A 142 21.46 -2.23 2.43
CA SER A 142 22.62 -2.82 3.10
C SER A 142 22.47 -2.90 4.63
N ALA A 143 21.59 -2.07 5.20
CA ALA A 143 21.27 -2.04 6.63
C ALA A 143 20.17 -3.02 7.03
N LEU A 144 19.58 -3.76 6.09
CA LEU A 144 18.41 -4.61 6.36
C LEU A 144 18.82 -6.06 6.66
N PRO A 145 18.13 -6.74 7.60
CA PRO A 145 18.32 -8.16 7.87
C PRO A 145 18.01 -9.04 6.64
N ALA A 146 18.68 -10.17 6.52
CA ALA A 146 18.52 -11.08 5.39
C ALA A 146 17.08 -11.55 5.15
N PRO A 147 16.24 -11.87 6.18
CA PRO A 147 14.84 -12.22 5.97
C PRO A 147 14.02 -11.07 5.35
N VAL A 148 14.27 -9.82 5.77
CA VAL A 148 13.63 -8.64 5.20
C VAL A 148 14.02 -8.46 3.73
N LEU A 149 15.31 -8.61 3.40
CA LEU A 149 15.77 -8.55 2.01
C LEU A 149 15.19 -9.66 1.14
N ALA A 150 15.00 -10.87 1.67
CA ALA A 150 14.34 -11.96 0.96
C ALA A 150 12.88 -11.59 0.63
N GLN A 151 12.17 -10.99 1.59
CA GLN A 151 10.80 -10.51 1.37
C GLN A 151 10.73 -9.35 0.36
N VAL A 152 11.68 -8.41 0.42
CA VAL A 152 11.79 -7.33 -0.57
C VAL A 152 11.98 -7.89 -1.99
N ARG A 153 12.83 -8.91 -2.16
CA ARG A 153 13.07 -9.56 -3.46
C ARG A 153 11.85 -10.30 -4.02
N SER A 154 10.93 -10.76 -3.16
CA SER A 154 9.66 -11.35 -3.62
C SER A 154 8.73 -10.32 -4.25
N ASN A 155 9.04 -9.03 -4.13
CA ASN A 155 8.25 -7.90 -4.62
C ASN A 155 6.79 -7.94 -4.14
N SER A 156 6.57 -8.43 -2.93
CA SER A 156 5.24 -8.53 -2.31
C SER A 156 5.28 -8.11 -0.85
N ALA A 157 4.18 -7.54 -0.37
CA ALA A 157 4.03 -7.24 1.05
C ALA A 157 3.61 -8.50 1.80
N ALA A 158 4.19 -8.75 2.97
CA ALA A 158 3.81 -9.85 3.85
C ALA A 158 4.33 -9.64 5.28
N CYS A 159 3.75 -10.40 6.22
CA CYS A 159 4.31 -10.57 7.56
C CYS A 159 5.39 -11.64 7.56
N ILE A 160 6.51 -11.37 8.27
CA ILE A 160 7.58 -12.33 8.50
C ILE A 160 7.85 -12.45 10.01
N ASP A 161 8.43 -13.58 10.42
CA ASP A 161 9.09 -13.68 11.73
C ASP A 161 10.54 -13.17 11.61
N LEU A 162 10.89 -12.24 12.47
CA LEU A 162 12.23 -11.68 12.56
C LEU A 162 12.72 -11.79 14.00
N ASP A 163 13.42 -12.89 14.30
CA ASP A 163 13.97 -13.18 15.64
C ASP A 163 12.87 -13.18 16.74
N GLY A 164 11.74 -13.83 16.46
CA GLY A 164 10.57 -13.92 17.34
C GLY A 164 9.68 -12.67 17.36
N ARG A 165 9.95 -11.69 16.49
CA ARG A 165 9.09 -10.52 16.28
C ARG A 165 8.26 -10.69 15.02
N ARG A 166 6.99 -10.36 15.08
CA ARG A 166 6.13 -10.30 13.89
C ARG A 166 6.30 -8.95 13.21
N VAL A 167 6.88 -8.95 12.01
CA VAL A 167 7.16 -7.72 11.27
C VAL A 167 6.45 -7.77 9.91
N TYR A 168 5.62 -6.79 9.65
CA TYR A 168 5.07 -6.56 8.33
C TYR A 168 6.08 -5.80 7.47
N VAL A 169 6.39 -6.37 6.31
CA VAL A 169 7.35 -5.84 5.33
C VAL A 169 6.59 -5.43 4.08
N GLU A 170 6.65 -4.16 3.71
CA GLU A 170 6.04 -3.65 2.48
C GLU A 170 7.09 -2.97 1.60
N PRO A 171 7.59 -3.63 0.54
CA PRO A 171 8.47 -2.99 -0.43
C PRO A 171 7.74 -1.86 -1.17
N LEU A 172 8.46 -0.78 -1.50
CA LEU A 172 7.98 0.15 -2.51
C LEU A 172 8.07 -0.54 -3.88
N ILE A 173 6.97 -1.15 -4.28
CA ILE A 173 6.87 -1.79 -5.59
C ILE A 173 6.79 -0.71 -6.66
N HIS A 174 7.78 -0.69 -7.55
CA HIS A 174 7.74 0.09 -8.77
C HIS A 174 7.16 -0.79 -9.87
N GLN A 175 6.18 -0.29 -10.58
CA GLN A 175 5.52 -1.07 -11.63
C GLN A 175 6.41 -1.29 -12.85
N GLY A 176 7.59 -0.66 -12.86
CA GLY A 176 8.54 -0.80 -13.94
C GLY A 176 8.29 0.17 -15.09
N VAL A 177 9.13 0.05 -16.11
CA VAL A 177 9.09 0.87 -17.32
C VAL A 177 8.70 0.00 -18.51
N VAL A 178 7.71 0.42 -19.27
CA VAL A 178 7.36 -0.18 -20.56
C VAL A 178 8.04 0.62 -21.65
N VAL A 179 9.00 0.00 -22.33
CA VAL A 179 9.65 0.60 -23.49
C VAL A 179 8.94 0.12 -24.77
N LEU A 180 8.35 1.04 -25.51
CA LEU A 180 7.65 0.79 -26.76
C LEU A 180 8.57 1.13 -27.93
N CYS A 181 9.06 0.12 -28.60
CA CYS A 181 9.88 0.27 -29.81
C CYS A 181 8.97 0.45 -31.02
N GLY A 182 8.84 1.71 -31.46
CA GLY A 182 7.90 2.18 -32.45
C GLY A 182 6.69 2.88 -31.81
N GLY A 183 6.35 4.09 -32.29
CA GLY A 183 5.26 4.95 -31.79
C GLY A 183 3.96 4.83 -32.59
N GLY A 184 3.71 3.74 -33.31
CA GLY A 184 2.51 3.53 -34.12
C GLY A 184 1.20 3.40 -33.30
N HIS A 185 0.10 3.06 -33.97
CA HIS A 185 -1.22 2.99 -33.33
C HIS A 185 -1.30 1.96 -32.20
N VAL A 186 -0.66 0.79 -32.36
CA VAL A 186 -0.62 -0.25 -31.33
C VAL A 186 0.14 0.24 -30.11
N SER A 187 1.33 0.82 -30.31
CA SER A 187 2.13 1.37 -29.22
C SER A 187 1.41 2.50 -28.48
N LEU A 188 0.69 3.38 -29.20
CA LEU A 188 -0.11 4.42 -28.58
C LEU A 188 -1.19 3.86 -27.66
N ALA A 189 -1.93 2.86 -28.12
CA ALA A 189 -2.99 2.20 -27.32
C ALA A 189 -2.37 1.44 -26.12
N THR A 190 -1.29 0.69 -26.34
CA THR A 190 -0.56 -0.03 -25.29
C THR A 190 0.01 0.93 -24.25
N GLY A 191 0.63 2.05 -24.70
CA GLY A 191 1.20 3.05 -23.80
C GLY A 191 0.15 3.71 -22.91
N ARG A 192 -1.01 4.05 -23.46
CA ARG A 192 -2.12 4.61 -22.67
C ARG A 192 -2.61 3.64 -21.61
N LEU A 193 -2.83 2.39 -21.96
CA LEU A 193 -3.25 1.34 -21.00
C LEU A 193 -2.17 1.08 -19.96
N ALA A 194 -0.89 0.98 -20.36
CA ALA A 194 0.22 0.81 -19.45
C ALA A 194 0.33 1.97 -18.45
N HIS A 195 0.17 3.21 -18.93
CA HIS A 195 0.17 4.40 -18.08
C HIS A 195 -1.02 4.40 -17.11
N GLU A 196 -2.22 4.04 -17.58
CA GLU A 196 -3.43 3.96 -16.75
C GLU A 196 -3.29 2.95 -15.61
N VAL A 197 -2.60 1.82 -15.84
CA VAL A 197 -2.30 0.84 -14.80
C VAL A 197 -1.00 1.15 -14.05
N GLY A 198 -0.38 2.33 -14.29
CA GLY A 198 0.69 2.92 -13.48
C GLY A 198 2.12 2.61 -13.90
N PHE A 199 2.35 2.03 -15.07
CA PHE A 199 3.70 1.90 -15.62
C PHE A 199 4.23 3.26 -16.09
N GLU A 200 5.53 3.48 -15.93
CA GLU A 200 6.24 4.49 -16.71
C GLU A 200 6.33 4.02 -18.16
N VAL A 201 6.03 4.90 -19.10
CA VAL A 201 6.04 4.55 -20.54
C VAL A 201 7.07 5.38 -21.27
N ILE A 202 7.97 4.70 -21.96
CA ILE A 202 8.97 5.32 -22.86
C ILE A 202 8.66 4.84 -24.28
N ALA A 203 8.31 5.77 -25.18
CA ALA A 203 8.15 5.48 -26.60
C ALA A 203 9.42 5.91 -27.35
N VAL A 204 9.94 5.02 -28.18
CA VAL A 204 11.10 5.24 -29.05
C VAL A 204 10.66 5.04 -30.50
N ASP A 205 10.81 6.06 -31.34
CA ASP A 205 10.54 6.00 -32.79
C ASP A 205 11.58 6.84 -33.52
N ASP A 206 11.93 6.50 -34.73
CA ASP A 206 12.83 7.28 -35.59
C ASP A 206 12.16 8.52 -36.21
N ARG A 207 10.85 8.63 -36.08
CA ARG A 207 10.02 9.76 -36.53
C ARG A 207 9.58 10.56 -35.32
N GLU A 208 9.98 11.82 -35.25
CA GLU A 208 9.77 12.72 -34.12
C GLU A 208 8.28 12.85 -33.75
N GLU A 209 7.37 12.92 -34.73
CA GLU A 209 5.94 13.01 -34.49
C GLU A 209 5.36 11.78 -33.77
N TYR A 210 6.03 10.61 -33.84
CA TYR A 210 5.60 9.37 -33.19
C TYR A 210 6.22 9.20 -31.80
N ALA A 211 7.28 9.93 -31.47
CA ALA A 211 7.91 9.96 -30.14
C ALA A 211 7.51 11.19 -29.31
N SER A 212 6.56 12.01 -29.79
CA SER A 212 6.14 13.23 -29.11
C SER A 212 5.35 12.96 -27.82
N PRO A 213 5.66 13.68 -26.71
CA PRO A 213 4.93 13.57 -25.43
C PRO A 213 3.45 14.02 -25.53
N THR A 214 3.10 14.77 -26.58
CA THR A 214 1.74 15.30 -26.78
C THR A 214 0.80 14.32 -27.46
N ARG A 215 1.29 13.16 -27.85
CA ARG A 215 0.52 12.11 -28.51
C ARG A 215 -0.03 11.08 -27.51
#